data_71bfee9a1ca27a8bfb2b718542c40672
#
_entry.id   71bfee9a1ca27a8bfb2b718542c40672
#
_cell.length_a   1.000
_cell.length_b   1.000
_cell.length_c   1.000
_cell.angle_alpha   90.00
_cell.angle_beta   90.00
_cell.angle_gamma   90.00
#
_symmetry.space_group_name_H-M   'P 1'
#
loop_
_entity.id
_entity.type
_entity.pdbx_description
1 polymer ?
#
loop_
_entity_poly.entity_id
_entity_poly.type
_entity_poly.pdbx_seq_one_letter_code
_entity_poly.pdbx_strand_id
1 'polypeptide(L)'
;MARTVKIFDTTLRDGEQAPRCSMNLQEKVEVAKQLERLGVDVIEAGFPAASPGDLAAVKAVAVAVKNCTVAALCRAAKGDIDAGWESLSAAAHPRIHTFIATSPVHMEYKLKMSPEEVLERAAASVAYAKKFCDDVEFSAEDASRSDPDFLCRVFGAVIAAGATVVNVPDTVGYAMPEEFGKLVAYVKANTPGIEKATLSVHCHDDLGLAVANTLAAAAAGADQLECTINGIGERAGNASLEEIAMGIRTRKELLGLECRIDTPQIYATSRLVSKVTGVRVQPNKAVVGENAFAHEAGIHQHGILANRMTYEIMTPESVGFLSNRMVLGKHSGRHAFEERLKSLGFEPETLQVDELFGRFKALADKKKTVGDRDIEALVVGSVKSLPETYSLDRWVVNSGSSLSSTCTIRLKHKDGNFHEEVAVGDGPINAAFTAINRIIGKDLDLDSFELGAVTGGEDAQGEATVKISLDGIQWNGRGLSTDVIEASILAYIAAINSMEWELSAVAPQARKRAENVDGV
;
A
#
# COMPACT_ATOMS: atom_id res chain seq x y z
N MET A 1 -19.09 27.07 -10.47
CA MET A 1 -18.58 25.72 -10.81
C MET A 1 -17.76 25.23 -9.64
N ALA A 2 -17.78 23.94 -9.32
CA ALA A 2 -16.91 23.37 -8.30
C ALA A 2 -15.44 23.46 -8.73
N ARG A 3 -14.53 23.70 -7.77
CA ARG A 3 -13.10 23.68 -8.00
C ARG A 3 -12.60 22.23 -7.98
N THR A 4 -11.87 21.81 -9.00
CA THR A 4 -11.27 20.47 -9.02
C THR A 4 -9.98 20.48 -8.19
N VAL A 5 -9.89 19.54 -7.22
CA VAL A 5 -8.66 19.28 -6.46
C VAL A 5 -8.00 18.01 -7.00
N LYS A 6 -6.66 17.99 -6.98
CA LYS A 6 -5.87 16.82 -7.36
C LYS A 6 -5.72 15.89 -6.17
N ILE A 7 -5.75 14.59 -6.43
CA ILE A 7 -5.46 13.56 -5.45
C ILE A 7 -4.06 13.00 -5.73
N PHE A 8 -3.20 13.13 -4.73
CA PHE A 8 -1.85 12.59 -4.71
C PHE A 8 -1.83 11.38 -3.77
N ASP A 9 -1.62 10.21 -4.32
CA ASP A 9 -1.54 8.98 -3.54
C ASP A 9 -0.10 8.65 -3.17
N THR A 10 0.17 8.49 -1.87
CA THR A 10 1.48 8.10 -1.33
C THR A 10 1.48 6.71 -0.68
N THR A 11 0.52 5.85 -1.07
CA THR A 11 0.44 4.46 -0.57
C THR A 11 1.74 3.68 -0.79
N LEU A 12 2.39 3.87 -1.95
CA LEU A 12 3.63 3.18 -2.32
C LEU A 12 4.91 3.80 -1.74
N ARG A 13 4.80 4.93 -1.00
CA ARG A 13 5.94 5.57 -0.32
C ARG A 13 5.69 5.66 1.18
N ASP A 14 4.83 6.58 1.66
CA ASP A 14 4.54 6.76 3.09
C ASP A 14 3.72 5.59 3.64
N GLY A 15 2.74 5.13 2.85
CA GLY A 15 1.94 3.95 3.19
C GLY A 15 2.79 2.71 3.42
N GLU A 16 3.79 2.49 2.59
CA GLU A 16 4.72 1.35 2.71
C GLU A 16 5.67 1.48 3.91
N GLN A 17 5.94 2.70 4.39
CA GLN A 17 6.77 2.93 5.58
C GLN A 17 6.09 2.51 6.89
N ALA A 18 4.78 2.24 6.86
CA ALA A 18 4.10 1.63 7.99
C ALA A 18 4.72 0.25 8.30
N PRO A 19 4.87 -0.11 9.59
CA PRO A 19 5.31 -1.45 9.95
C PRO A 19 4.46 -2.52 9.28
N ARG A 20 5.10 -3.52 8.64
CA ARG A 20 4.49 -4.65 7.93
C ARG A 20 3.87 -4.32 6.56
N CYS A 21 3.91 -3.08 6.09
CA CYS A 21 3.34 -2.67 4.80
C CYS A 21 4.30 -2.74 3.62
N SER A 22 5.53 -3.25 3.80
CA SER A 22 6.51 -3.37 2.71
C SER A 22 5.98 -4.24 1.58
N MET A 23 6.12 -3.75 0.35
CA MET A 23 5.66 -4.40 -0.88
C MET A 23 6.85 -4.75 -1.77
N ASN A 24 6.79 -5.90 -2.42
CA ASN A 24 7.77 -6.23 -3.45
C ASN A 24 7.49 -5.45 -4.76
N LEU A 25 8.45 -5.49 -5.70
CA LEU A 25 8.37 -4.75 -6.95
C LEU A 25 7.09 -5.05 -7.74
N GLN A 26 6.65 -6.31 -7.81
CA GLN A 26 5.46 -6.72 -8.56
C GLN A 26 4.19 -6.20 -7.90
N GLU A 27 4.10 -6.29 -6.58
CA GLU A 27 3.00 -5.74 -5.79
C GLU A 27 2.90 -4.23 -5.96
N LYS A 28 4.03 -3.49 -5.94
CA LYS A 28 4.05 -2.04 -6.22
C LYS A 28 3.49 -1.71 -7.60
N VAL A 29 3.87 -2.46 -8.62
CA VAL A 29 3.37 -2.27 -9.99
C VAL A 29 1.87 -2.59 -10.09
N GLU A 30 1.40 -3.64 -9.41
CA GLU A 30 -0.03 -4.00 -9.38
C GLU A 30 -0.86 -2.90 -8.70
N VAL A 31 -0.42 -2.44 -7.52
CA VAL A 31 -1.08 -1.33 -6.81
C VAL A 31 -1.04 -0.05 -7.63
N ALA A 32 0.10 0.31 -8.25
CA ALA A 32 0.21 1.50 -9.08
C ALA A 32 -0.77 1.51 -10.26
N LYS A 33 -0.94 0.37 -10.95
CA LYS A 33 -1.92 0.22 -12.03
C LYS A 33 -3.36 0.34 -11.53
N GLN A 34 -3.64 -0.13 -10.32
CA GLN A 34 -4.96 0.02 -9.71
C GLN A 34 -5.23 1.46 -9.27
N LEU A 35 -4.22 2.17 -8.75
CA LEU A 35 -4.31 3.60 -8.43
C LEU A 35 -4.55 4.45 -9.69
N GLU A 36 -3.89 4.11 -10.80
CA GLU A 36 -4.16 4.74 -12.11
C GLU A 36 -5.61 4.51 -12.56
N ARG A 37 -6.15 3.28 -12.42
CA ARG A 37 -7.56 2.96 -12.72
C ARG A 37 -8.53 3.69 -11.79
N LEU A 38 -8.18 3.85 -10.52
CA LEU A 38 -8.94 4.61 -9.55
C LEU A 38 -9.04 6.10 -9.91
N GLY A 39 -8.12 6.59 -10.75
CA GLY A 39 -8.12 7.96 -11.25
C GLY A 39 -7.40 8.96 -10.34
N VAL A 40 -6.36 8.53 -9.61
CA VAL A 40 -5.49 9.45 -8.90
C VAL A 40 -4.71 10.33 -9.89
N ASP A 41 -4.43 11.56 -9.51
CA ASP A 41 -3.69 12.50 -10.36
C ASP A 41 -2.18 12.26 -10.27
N VAL A 42 -1.69 11.84 -9.11
CA VAL A 42 -0.27 11.58 -8.83
C VAL A 42 -0.11 10.33 -8.00
N ILE A 43 0.87 9.50 -8.34
CA ILE A 43 1.33 8.34 -7.55
C ILE A 43 2.75 8.60 -7.08
N GLU A 44 2.99 8.67 -5.77
CA GLU A 44 4.34 8.67 -5.21
C GLU A 44 4.83 7.23 -5.08
N ALA A 45 5.73 6.83 -5.97
CA ALA A 45 6.08 5.43 -6.18
C ALA A 45 7.11 4.88 -5.18
N GLY A 46 7.78 5.74 -4.42
CA GLY A 46 8.75 5.34 -3.41
C GLY A 46 9.87 6.34 -3.17
N PHE A 47 10.94 5.86 -2.51
CA PHE A 47 12.13 6.63 -2.16
C PHE A 47 13.39 5.99 -2.76
N PRO A 48 13.75 6.32 -4.02
CA PRO A 48 14.82 5.62 -4.78
C PRO A 48 16.19 5.59 -4.11
N ALA A 49 16.52 6.60 -3.32
CA ALA A 49 17.79 6.67 -2.61
C ALA A 49 17.87 5.78 -1.36
N ALA A 50 16.77 5.16 -0.94
CA ALA A 50 16.73 4.30 0.24
C ALA A 50 17.45 2.97 -0.01
N SER A 51 17.22 2.35 -1.17
CA SER A 51 17.85 1.07 -1.54
C SER A 51 17.86 0.84 -3.06
N PRO A 52 18.74 -0.05 -3.57
CA PRO A 52 18.66 -0.49 -4.97
C PRO A 52 17.31 -1.12 -5.36
N GLY A 53 16.64 -1.79 -4.42
CA GLY A 53 15.32 -2.36 -4.61
C GLY A 53 14.25 -1.29 -4.81
N ASP A 54 14.27 -0.23 -4.00
CA ASP A 54 13.37 0.91 -4.14
C ASP A 54 13.58 1.65 -5.47
N LEU A 55 14.83 1.86 -5.87
CA LEU A 55 15.15 2.45 -7.16
C LEU A 55 14.58 1.61 -8.31
N ALA A 56 14.75 0.29 -8.27
CA ALA A 56 14.21 -0.62 -9.27
C ALA A 56 12.67 -0.63 -9.29
N ALA A 57 12.03 -0.59 -8.12
CA ALA A 57 10.58 -0.58 -7.99
C ALA A 57 9.97 0.72 -8.53
N VAL A 58 10.52 1.89 -8.17
CA VAL A 58 10.07 3.18 -8.72
C VAL A 58 10.23 3.21 -10.23
N LYS A 59 11.34 2.70 -10.77
CA LYS A 59 11.57 2.60 -12.21
C LYS A 59 10.54 1.71 -12.90
N ALA A 60 10.16 0.58 -12.29
CA ALA A 60 9.14 -0.31 -12.82
C ALA A 60 7.75 0.34 -12.84
N VAL A 61 7.38 1.05 -11.76
CA VAL A 61 6.14 1.84 -11.70
C VAL A 61 6.13 2.94 -12.75
N ALA A 62 7.24 3.70 -12.88
CA ALA A 62 7.38 4.77 -13.88
C ALA A 62 7.17 4.28 -15.33
N VAL A 63 7.62 3.05 -15.63
CA VAL A 63 7.39 2.43 -16.93
C VAL A 63 5.95 1.94 -17.09
N ALA A 64 5.32 1.44 -16.01
CA ALA A 64 4.00 0.81 -16.07
C ALA A 64 2.85 1.81 -16.16
N VAL A 65 2.95 2.94 -15.46
CA VAL A 65 1.92 3.99 -15.36
C VAL A 65 2.02 4.97 -16.53
N LYS A 66 0.89 5.37 -17.15
CA LYS A 66 0.85 6.21 -18.34
C LYS A 66 -0.03 7.45 -18.25
N ASN A 67 -1.11 7.40 -17.44
CA ASN A 67 -2.18 8.39 -17.49
C ASN A 67 -2.20 9.33 -16.27
N CYS A 68 -1.31 9.12 -15.29
CA CYS A 68 -1.13 10.02 -14.15
C CYS A 68 0.36 10.33 -13.92
N THR A 69 0.65 11.30 -13.08
CA THR A 69 2.01 11.68 -12.73
C THR A 69 2.62 10.63 -11.80
N VAL A 70 3.88 10.26 -12.05
CA VAL A 70 4.66 9.40 -11.13
C VAL A 70 5.69 10.27 -10.43
N ALA A 71 5.61 10.33 -9.10
CA ALA A 71 6.52 11.07 -8.25
C ALA A 71 7.49 10.13 -7.51
N ALA A 72 8.67 10.64 -7.18
CA ALA A 72 9.63 9.97 -6.31
C ALA A 72 10.15 10.94 -5.26
N LEU A 73 10.19 10.49 -3.99
CA LEU A 73 10.69 11.27 -2.88
C LEU A 73 12.21 11.34 -2.90
N CYS A 74 12.76 12.54 -2.67
CA CYS A 74 14.19 12.82 -2.63
C CYS A 74 14.50 13.80 -1.49
N ARG A 75 15.46 13.50 -0.63
CA ARG A 75 15.97 14.51 0.29
C ARG A 75 16.59 15.67 -0.50
N ALA A 76 16.68 16.85 0.12
CA ALA A 76 17.34 18.02 -0.46
C ALA A 76 18.87 17.81 -0.57
N ALA A 77 19.27 16.79 -1.34
CA ALA A 77 20.64 16.37 -1.60
C ALA A 77 20.79 15.91 -3.06
N LYS A 78 21.91 16.27 -3.70
CA LYS A 78 22.12 15.96 -5.12
C LYS A 78 22.00 14.47 -5.44
N GLY A 79 22.66 13.61 -4.64
CA GLY A 79 22.62 12.16 -4.88
C GLY A 79 21.24 11.55 -4.80
N ASP A 80 20.34 12.06 -3.92
CA ASP A 80 18.96 11.62 -3.84
C ASP A 80 18.17 12.04 -5.09
N ILE A 81 18.37 13.29 -5.53
CA ILE A 81 17.72 13.82 -6.73
C ILE A 81 18.21 13.08 -7.98
N ASP A 82 19.49 12.73 -8.07
CA ASP A 82 20.06 11.94 -9.15
C ASP A 82 19.42 10.54 -9.21
N ALA A 83 19.30 9.85 -8.07
CA ALA A 83 18.63 8.56 -7.96
C ALA A 83 17.12 8.67 -8.30
N GLY A 84 16.47 9.75 -7.84
CA GLY A 84 15.09 10.08 -8.20
C GLY A 84 14.91 10.20 -9.71
N TRP A 85 15.76 10.98 -10.36
CA TRP A 85 15.69 11.13 -11.81
C TRP A 85 16.03 9.85 -12.57
N GLU A 86 17.04 9.10 -12.14
CA GLU A 86 17.37 7.81 -12.75
C GLU A 86 16.13 6.89 -12.79
N SER A 87 15.36 6.86 -11.70
CA SER A 87 14.18 6.01 -11.59
C SER A 87 12.97 6.53 -12.39
N LEU A 88 12.83 7.86 -12.53
CA LEU A 88 11.68 8.52 -13.16
C LEU A 88 11.85 8.83 -14.65
N SER A 89 13.08 8.78 -15.18
CA SER A 89 13.39 9.24 -16.55
C SER A 89 12.58 8.58 -17.66
N ALA A 90 12.01 7.39 -17.43
CA ALA A 90 11.15 6.65 -18.34
C ALA A 90 9.64 6.87 -18.09
N ALA A 91 9.25 7.66 -17.10
CA ALA A 91 7.85 7.96 -16.82
C ALA A 91 7.25 8.84 -17.92
N ALA A 92 5.96 8.63 -18.20
CA ALA A 92 5.23 9.49 -19.14
C ALA A 92 5.08 10.92 -18.59
N HIS A 93 4.85 11.03 -17.28
CA HIS A 93 4.70 12.29 -16.54
C HIS A 93 5.51 12.22 -15.25
N PRO A 94 6.83 12.51 -15.27
CA PRO A 94 7.67 12.42 -14.08
C PRO A 94 7.49 13.65 -13.17
N ARG A 95 7.60 13.46 -11.85
CA ARG A 95 7.73 14.51 -10.86
C ARG A 95 8.83 14.16 -9.86
N ILE A 96 9.76 15.08 -9.63
CA ILE A 96 10.71 14.99 -8.52
C ILE A 96 10.08 15.67 -7.32
N HIS A 97 9.91 14.92 -6.21
CA HIS A 97 9.43 15.42 -4.94
C HIS A 97 10.60 15.55 -3.98
N THR A 98 11.00 16.79 -3.63
CA THR A 98 12.10 17.03 -2.68
C THR A 98 11.59 17.71 -1.42
N PHE A 99 12.30 17.53 -0.29
CA PHE A 99 11.87 18.06 0.98
C PHE A 99 13.04 18.42 1.90
N ILE A 100 12.78 19.35 2.80
CA ILE A 100 13.61 19.64 3.98
C ILE A 100 12.70 20.17 5.10
N ALA A 101 13.06 19.86 6.35
CA ALA A 101 12.29 20.31 7.49
C ALA A 101 12.49 21.82 7.76
N THR A 102 11.39 22.48 8.17
CA THR A 102 11.35 23.94 8.37
C THR A 102 10.97 24.35 9.80
N SER A 103 10.61 23.40 10.68
CA SER A 103 10.29 23.70 12.06
C SER A 103 11.55 23.95 12.89
N PRO A 104 11.47 24.83 13.92
CA PRO A 104 12.59 25.13 14.81
C PRO A 104 13.20 23.87 15.44
N VAL A 105 12.35 22.93 15.87
CA VAL A 105 12.77 21.65 16.48
C VAL A 105 13.64 20.83 15.51
N HIS A 106 13.21 20.73 14.25
CA HIS A 106 13.97 19.98 13.25
C HIS A 106 15.25 20.69 12.82
N MET A 107 15.20 22.01 12.68
CA MET A 107 16.39 22.80 12.35
C MET A 107 17.47 22.67 13.43
N GLU A 108 17.08 22.74 14.70
CA GLU A 108 18.02 22.66 15.84
C GLU A 108 18.58 21.24 16.03
N TYR A 109 17.69 20.23 16.15
CA TYR A 109 18.11 18.90 16.62
C TYR A 109 18.43 17.91 15.49
N LYS A 110 17.71 17.96 14.35
CA LYS A 110 17.87 17.03 13.22
C LYS A 110 18.84 17.54 12.17
N LEU A 111 18.63 18.77 11.71
CA LEU A 111 19.42 19.34 10.61
C LEU A 111 20.69 20.03 11.10
N LYS A 112 20.66 20.62 12.28
CA LYS A 112 21.73 21.48 12.85
C LYS A 112 22.10 22.61 11.89
N MET A 113 21.05 23.27 11.36
CA MET A 113 21.14 24.34 10.37
C MET A 113 20.36 25.56 10.84
N SER A 114 20.84 26.73 10.51
CA SER A 114 20.11 27.98 10.66
C SER A 114 18.93 28.06 9.66
N PRO A 115 17.90 28.89 9.92
CA PRO A 115 16.82 29.10 8.97
C PRO A 115 17.29 29.52 7.58
N GLU A 116 18.32 30.36 7.49
CA GLU A 116 18.87 30.82 6.21
C GLU A 116 19.53 29.69 5.43
N GLU A 117 20.31 28.84 6.10
CA GLU A 117 20.91 27.65 5.47
C GLU A 117 19.84 26.65 4.97
N VAL A 118 18.74 26.50 5.72
CA VAL A 118 17.59 25.68 5.28
C VAL A 118 16.92 26.28 4.04
N LEU A 119 16.69 27.57 4.02
CA LEU A 119 16.10 28.28 2.88
C LEU A 119 17.00 28.14 1.63
N GLU A 120 18.29 28.40 1.77
CA GLU A 120 19.25 28.28 0.67
C GLU A 120 19.29 26.83 0.13
N ARG A 121 19.29 25.84 1.03
CA ARG A 121 19.31 24.43 0.65
C ARG A 121 18.02 23.99 -0.05
N ALA A 122 16.88 24.46 0.41
CA ALA A 122 15.57 24.23 -0.22
C ALA A 122 15.58 24.76 -1.66
N ALA A 123 15.93 26.03 -1.86
CA ALA A 123 15.99 26.64 -3.18
C ALA A 123 17.00 25.96 -4.11
N ALA A 124 18.19 25.63 -3.59
CA ALA A 124 19.24 24.96 -4.35
C ALA A 124 18.83 23.54 -4.78
N SER A 125 18.11 22.80 -3.94
CA SER A 125 17.62 21.45 -4.27
C SER A 125 16.57 21.48 -5.39
N VAL A 126 15.62 22.42 -5.31
CA VAL A 126 14.61 22.62 -6.36
C VAL A 126 15.26 23.06 -7.67
N ALA A 127 16.17 24.04 -7.63
CA ALA A 127 16.91 24.49 -8.82
C ALA A 127 17.75 23.35 -9.45
N TYR A 128 18.23 22.41 -8.64
CA TYR A 128 18.94 21.23 -9.13
C TYR A 128 18.00 20.23 -9.77
N ALA A 129 16.87 19.88 -9.12
CA ALA A 129 15.85 18.99 -9.64
C ALA A 129 15.25 19.50 -10.96
N LYS A 130 15.07 20.80 -11.08
CA LYS A 130 14.55 21.48 -12.28
C LYS A 130 15.42 21.30 -13.53
N LYS A 131 16.68 20.92 -13.38
CA LYS A 131 17.55 20.59 -14.51
C LYS A 131 17.16 19.30 -15.24
N PHE A 132 16.44 18.43 -14.54
CA PHE A 132 16.05 17.11 -15.02
C PHE A 132 14.57 17.00 -15.33
N CYS A 133 13.72 17.68 -14.54
CA CYS A 133 12.28 17.51 -14.56
C CYS A 133 11.57 18.86 -14.50
N ASP A 134 10.56 19.05 -15.36
CA ASP A 134 9.78 20.30 -15.37
C ASP A 134 8.76 20.36 -14.23
N ASP A 135 8.32 19.24 -13.70
CA ASP A 135 7.41 19.15 -12.57
C ASP A 135 8.19 18.79 -11.29
N VAL A 136 8.32 19.77 -10.39
CA VAL A 136 9.07 19.63 -9.14
C VAL A 136 8.18 20.03 -7.99
N GLU A 137 7.97 19.09 -7.06
CA GLU A 137 7.28 19.32 -5.79
C GLU A 137 8.28 19.54 -4.67
N PHE A 138 7.98 20.51 -3.79
CA PHE A 138 8.76 20.78 -2.60
C PHE A 138 7.87 20.71 -1.36
N SER A 139 8.24 19.84 -0.39
CA SER A 139 7.61 19.76 0.93
C SER A 139 8.43 20.44 2.00
N ALA A 140 7.78 21.33 2.77
CA ALA A 140 8.34 21.88 3.99
C ALA A 140 8.05 20.94 5.17
N GLU A 141 8.86 19.91 5.39
CA GLU A 141 8.63 18.92 6.45
C GLU A 141 8.37 19.62 7.79
N ASP A 142 7.33 19.17 8.51
CA ASP A 142 6.89 19.70 9.80
C ASP A 142 6.36 21.16 9.71
N ALA A 143 5.66 21.47 8.62
CA ALA A 143 5.13 22.81 8.35
C ALA A 143 4.13 23.26 9.41
N SER A 144 3.32 22.36 9.96
CA SER A 144 2.32 22.68 10.99
C SER A 144 2.94 23.23 12.28
N ARG A 145 4.24 22.97 12.53
CA ARG A 145 5.00 23.52 13.68
C ARG A 145 6.05 24.56 13.27
N SER A 146 6.06 24.97 12.01
CA SER A 146 6.96 25.99 11.49
C SER A 146 6.39 27.39 11.69
N ASP A 147 7.27 28.40 11.73
CA ASP A 147 6.85 29.79 11.69
C ASP A 147 6.20 30.11 10.34
N PRO A 148 4.95 30.65 10.30
CA PRO A 148 4.23 30.87 9.04
C PRO A 148 4.92 31.86 8.09
N ASP A 149 5.60 32.90 8.61
CA ASP A 149 6.33 33.84 7.77
C ASP A 149 7.58 33.21 7.17
N PHE A 150 8.27 32.36 7.94
CA PHE A 150 9.39 31.59 7.44
C PHE A 150 8.95 30.59 6.36
N LEU A 151 7.80 29.91 6.54
CA LEU A 151 7.22 29.04 5.50
C LEU A 151 6.97 29.82 4.20
N CYS A 152 6.35 31.00 4.28
CA CYS A 152 6.10 31.82 3.11
C CYS A 152 7.39 32.25 2.40
N ARG A 153 8.46 32.56 3.16
CA ARG A 153 9.79 32.86 2.61
C ARG A 153 10.38 31.65 1.89
N VAL A 154 10.34 30.47 2.51
CA VAL A 154 10.86 29.23 1.91
C VAL A 154 10.09 28.89 0.65
N PHE A 155 8.75 28.90 0.69
CA PHE A 155 7.94 28.61 -0.49
C PHE A 155 8.15 29.63 -1.61
N GLY A 156 8.25 30.92 -1.29
CA GLY A 156 8.58 31.94 -2.29
C GLY A 156 9.93 31.68 -2.96
N ALA A 157 10.95 31.27 -2.19
CA ALA A 157 12.28 30.96 -2.71
C ALA A 157 12.29 29.72 -3.60
N VAL A 158 11.59 28.63 -3.21
CA VAL A 158 11.53 27.41 -4.02
C VAL A 158 10.66 27.58 -5.28
N ILE A 159 9.59 28.39 -5.23
CA ILE A 159 8.81 28.75 -6.42
C ILE A 159 9.68 29.56 -7.40
N ALA A 160 10.44 30.53 -6.89
CA ALA A 160 11.39 31.29 -7.72
C ALA A 160 12.49 30.39 -8.32
N ALA A 161 12.87 29.31 -7.61
CA ALA A 161 13.81 28.30 -8.10
C ALA A 161 13.18 27.30 -9.10
N GLY A 162 11.86 27.31 -9.30
CA GLY A 162 11.14 26.52 -10.30
C GLY A 162 10.22 25.43 -9.75
N ALA A 163 9.90 25.40 -8.46
CA ALA A 163 8.91 24.49 -7.92
C ALA A 163 7.53 24.74 -8.57
N THR A 164 6.87 23.68 -8.99
CA THR A 164 5.51 23.70 -9.58
C THR A 164 4.45 23.35 -8.54
N VAL A 165 4.87 22.69 -7.45
CA VAL A 165 4.01 22.34 -6.32
C VAL A 165 4.76 22.63 -5.02
N VAL A 166 4.06 23.20 -4.05
CA VAL A 166 4.55 23.40 -2.67
C VAL A 166 3.59 22.73 -1.71
N ASN A 167 4.13 21.93 -0.79
CA ASN A 167 3.35 21.10 0.10
C ASN A 167 3.52 21.51 1.56
N VAL A 168 2.40 21.59 2.28
CA VAL A 168 2.30 21.93 3.71
C VAL A 168 1.94 20.67 4.49
N PRO A 169 2.90 19.91 5.05
CA PRO A 169 2.59 18.73 5.83
C PRO A 169 2.33 19.01 7.31
N ASP A 170 1.30 18.36 7.85
CA ASP A 170 1.13 18.10 9.29
C ASP A 170 1.84 16.79 9.64
N THR A 171 3.15 16.83 9.70
CA THR A 171 4.04 15.66 9.78
C THR A 171 3.84 14.82 11.05
N VAL A 172 3.42 15.44 12.15
CA VAL A 172 3.20 14.74 13.42
C VAL A 172 1.72 14.59 13.78
N GLY A 173 0.82 14.95 12.86
CA GLY A 173 -0.62 14.70 12.98
C GLY A 173 -1.28 15.34 14.20
N TYR A 174 -0.84 16.54 14.60
CA TYR A 174 -1.32 17.15 15.84
C TYR A 174 -2.19 18.41 15.62
N ALA A 175 -2.23 18.93 14.40
CA ALA A 175 -3.00 20.11 14.09
C ALA A 175 -4.51 19.89 14.21
N MET A 176 -5.23 20.91 14.62
CA MET A 176 -6.68 20.92 14.60
C MET A 176 -7.19 21.45 13.25
N PRO A 177 -8.37 21.01 12.74
CA PRO A 177 -8.83 21.37 11.41
C PRO A 177 -8.93 22.88 11.14
N GLU A 178 -9.41 23.65 12.13
CA GLU A 178 -9.51 25.11 11.99
C GLU A 178 -8.12 25.77 11.96
N GLU A 179 -7.19 25.29 12.79
CA GLU A 179 -5.80 25.76 12.86
C GLU A 179 -5.08 25.48 11.54
N PHE A 180 -5.18 24.25 11.04
CA PHE A 180 -4.54 23.85 9.80
C PHE A 180 -5.12 24.60 8.58
N GLY A 181 -6.45 24.75 8.53
CA GLY A 181 -7.09 25.57 7.50
C GLY A 181 -6.62 27.03 7.52
N LYS A 182 -6.45 27.64 8.71
CA LYS A 182 -5.91 28.99 8.84
C LYS A 182 -4.45 29.08 8.35
N LEU A 183 -3.62 28.10 8.67
CA LEU A 183 -2.23 28.04 8.19
C LEU A 183 -2.18 27.99 6.67
N VAL A 184 -2.98 27.11 6.05
CA VAL A 184 -3.05 26.97 4.58
C VAL A 184 -3.54 28.27 3.92
N ALA A 185 -4.58 28.90 4.47
CA ALA A 185 -5.07 30.20 3.99
C ALA A 185 -3.99 31.29 4.12
N TYR A 186 -3.25 31.30 5.22
CA TYR A 186 -2.15 32.25 5.45
C TYR A 186 -1.03 32.06 4.41
N VAL A 187 -0.58 30.82 4.20
CA VAL A 187 0.44 30.49 3.20
C VAL A 187 -0.02 30.90 1.80
N LYS A 188 -1.27 30.60 1.44
CA LYS A 188 -1.84 30.98 0.14
C LYS A 188 -1.89 32.49 -0.08
N ALA A 189 -2.15 33.27 0.98
CA ALA A 189 -2.25 34.72 0.89
C ALA A 189 -0.90 35.45 0.90
N ASN A 190 0.12 34.90 1.55
CA ASN A 190 1.36 35.62 1.86
C ASN A 190 2.61 35.05 1.15
N THR A 191 2.51 33.92 0.44
CA THR A 191 3.67 33.36 -0.28
C THR A 191 3.89 34.09 -1.61
N PRO A 192 5.08 34.68 -1.84
CA PRO A 192 5.39 35.32 -3.12
C PRO A 192 5.37 34.30 -4.29
N GLY A 193 4.59 34.58 -5.33
CA GLY A 193 4.53 33.75 -6.53
C GLY A 193 3.66 32.50 -6.42
N ILE A 194 2.87 32.36 -5.36
CA ILE A 194 2.02 31.16 -5.11
C ILE A 194 1.03 30.89 -6.26
N GLU A 195 0.66 31.91 -7.02
CA GLU A 195 -0.20 31.77 -8.20
C GLU A 195 0.44 30.96 -9.35
N LYS A 196 1.75 30.70 -9.28
CA LYS A 196 2.52 29.89 -10.25
C LYS A 196 2.67 28.45 -9.82
N ALA A 197 2.25 28.11 -8.61
CA ALA A 197 2.42 26.79 -8.03
C ALA A 197 1.08 26.21 -7.51
N THR A 198 0.96 24.90 -7.55
CA THR A 198 -0.12 24.16 -6.88
C THR A 198 0.18 24.11 -5.37
N LEU A 199 -0.77 24.48 -4.53
CA LEU A 199 -0.66 24.34 -3.09
C LEU A 199 -1.16 22.95 -2.68
N SER A 200 -0.27 22.13 -2.13
CA SER A 200 -0.52 20.77 -1.65
C SER A 200 -0.56 20.72 -0.13
N VAL A 201 -1.25 19.72 0.42
CA VAL A 201 -1.27 19.41 1.85
C VAL A 201 -1.13 17.90 2.08
N HIS A 202 -0.50 17.53 3.20
CA HIS A 202 -0.29 16.18 3.66
C HIS A 202 -0.57 16.11 5.17
N CYS A 203 -1.40 15.16 5.62
CA CYS A 203 -1.77 15.07 7.02
C CYS A 203 -1.61 13.66 7.56
N HIS A 204 -0.85 13.53 8.68
CA HIS A 204 -0.83 12.31 9.48
C HIS A 204 -1.99 12.25 10.47
N ASP A 205 -2.31 11.04 10.95
CA ASP A 205 -3.56 10.72 11.66
C ASP A 205 -3.38 10.44 13.16
N ASP A 206 -2.31 10.97 13.77
CA ASP A 206 -1.97 10.68 15.18
C ASP A 206 -3.06 11.04 16.17
N LEU A 207 -3.87 12.04 15.86
CA LEU A 207 -5.06 12.42 16.65
C LEU A 207 -6.39 11.96 16.00
N GLY A 208 -6.37 11.20 14.90
CA GLY A 208 -7.57 10.80 14.16
C GLY A 208 -8.23 11.95 13.40
N LEU A 209 -7.46 12.98 13.01
CA LEU A 209 -7.98 14.19 12.38
C LEU A 209 -7.45 14.42 10.95
N ALA A 210 -6.66 13.52 10.41
CA ALA A 210 -5.99 13.71 9.12
C ALA A 210 -6.97 14.05 7.99
N VAL A 211 -8.08 13.32 7.86
CA VAL A 211 -9.10 13.58 6.84
C VAL A 211 -9.78 14.94 7.08
N ALA A 212 -10.08 15.26 8.33
CA ALA A 212 -10.72 16.55 8.69
C ALA A 212 -9.78 17.73 8.39
N ASN A 213 -8.49 17.59 8.72
CA ASN A 213 -7.46 18.59 8.41
C ASN A 213 -7.31 18.77 6.91
N THR A 214 -7.24 17.69 6.15
CA THR A 214 -7.12 17.73 4.67
C THR A 214 -8.32 18.42 4.02
N LEU A 215 -9.55 18.11 4.47
CA LEU A 215 -10.76 18.75 3.95
C LEU A 215 -10.84 20.25 4.35
N ALA A 216 -10.42 20.58 5.57
CA ALA A 216 -10.34 21.99 6.01
C ALA A 216 -9.31 22.78 5.17
N ALA A 217 -8.16 22.19 4.90
CA ALA A 217 -7.14 22.77 4.03
C ALA A 217 -7.63 22.93 2.58
N ALA A 218 -8.35 21.94 2.05
CA ALA A 218 -8.97 22.02 0.73
C ALA A 218 -9.97 23.18 0.66
N ALA A 219 -10.83 23.34 1.67
CA ALA A 219 -11.75 24.47 1.78
C ALA A 219 -11.02 25.82 1.89
N ALA A 220 -9.87 25.85 2.56
CA ALA A 220 -9.01 27.03 2.70
C ALA A 220 -8.19 27.36 1.46
N GLY A 221 -8.20 26.48 0.43
CA GLY A 221 -7.60 26.76 -0.87
C GLY A 221 -6.46 25.85 -1.30
N ALA A 222 -6.20 24.75 -0.61
CA ALA A 222 -5.30 23.73 -1.12
C ALA A 222 -5.86 23.12 -2.41
N ASP A 223 -4.99 22.86 -3.39
CA ASP A 223 -5.34 22.42 -4.74
C ASP A 223 -4.91 20.96 -5.01
N GLN A 224 -4.02 20.41 -4.17
CA GLN A 224 -3.60 19.00 -4.16
C GLN A 224 -3.71 18.44 -2.75
N LEU A 225 -4.21 17.21 -2.62
CA LEU A 225 -4.45 16.52 -1.35
C LEU A 225 -3.67 15.20 -1.36
N GLU A 226 -2.67 15.09 -0.48
CA GLU A 226 -1.92 13.85 -0.31
C GLU A 226 -2.65 12.93 0.66
N CYS A 227 -2.69 11.66 0.32
CA CYS A 227 -3.42 10.65 1.08
C CYS A 227 -2.92 9.25 0.75
N THR A 228 -3.42 8.25 1.47
CA THR A 228 -3.14 6.84 1.20
C THR A 228 -4.43 6.02 1.17
N ILE A 229 -4.41 4.92 0.45
CA ILE A 229 -5.48 3.93 0.54
C ILE A 229 -5.52 3.35 1.96
N ASN A 230 -6.71 3.25 2.53
CA ASN A 230 -6.99 2.77 3.90
C ASN A 230 -6.33 3.62 5.01
N GLY A 231 -5.74 4.76 4.68
CA GLY A 231 -5.05 5.59 5.65
C GLY A 231 -3.76 4.98 6.19
N ILE A 232 -3.15 4.01 5.52
CA ILE A 232 -1.88 3.41 5.97
C ILE A 232 -0.74 4.44 5.95
N GLY A 233 0.28 4.27 6.79
CA GLY A 233 1.44 5.16 6.87
C GLY A 233 2.14 5.09 8.20
N GLU A 234 3.14 5.95 8.35
CA GLU A 234 3.94 6.03 9.59
C GLU A 234 3.05 6.25 10.82
N ARG A 235 3.36 5.61 11.95
CA ARG A 235 2.65 5.68 13.23
C ARG A 235 1.16 5.33 13.12
N ALA A 236 0.25 6.34 13.19
CA ALA A 236 -1.20 6.16 13.06
C ALA A 236 -1.70 6.22 11.62
N GLY A 237 -0.81 6.51 10.66
CA GLY A 237 -1.13 6.57 9.24
C GLY A 237 -1.38 7.97 8.71
N ASN A 238 -1.96 8.03 7.53
CA ASN A 238 -2.25 9.22 6.75
C ASN A 238 -3.75 9.47 6.61
N ALA A 239 -4.11 10.59 6.02
CA ALA A 239 -5.48 10.82 5.57
C ALA A 239 -5.91 9.74 4.56
N SER A 240 -7.08 9.12 4.79
CA SER A 240 -7.60 8.05 3.96
C SER A 240 -8.16 8.59 2.65
N LEU A 241 -7.68 8.11 1.50
CA LEU A 241 -8.13 8.54 0.17
C LEU A 241 -9.64 8.35 -0.01
N GLU A 242 -10.15 7.19 0.35
CA GLU A 242 -11.56 6.83 0.24
C GLU A 242 -12.47 7.79 1.02
N GLU A 243 -12.03 8.23 2.20
CA GLU A 243 -12.80 9.14 3.04
C GLU A 243 -12.76 10.57 2.48
N ILE A 244 -11.61 11.04 1.97
CA ILE A 244 -11.48 12.32 1.28
C ILE A 244 -12.36 12.34 0.03
N ALA A 245 -12.24 11.33 -0.84
CA ALA A 245 -12.99 11.28 -2.09
C ALA A 245 -14.50 11.27 -1.86
N MET A 246 -14.98 10.44 -0.91
CA MET A 246 -16.40 10.37 -0.59
C MET A 246 -16.87 11.59 0.20
N GLY A 247 -16.05 12.19 1.04
CA GLY A 247 -16.32 13.48 1.69
C GLY A 247 -16.55 14.59 0.67
N ILE A 248 -15.67 14.73 -0.32
CA ILE A 248 -15.80 15.70 -1.41
C ILE A 248 -17.08 15.41 -2.23
N ARG A 249 -17.31 14.15 -2.60
CA ARG A 249 -18.46 13.76 -3.42
C ARG A 249 -19.81 14.00 -2.73
N THR A 250 -19.93 13.57 -1.47
CA THR A 250 -21.20 13.67 -0.71
C THR A 250 -21.50 15.08 -0.24
N ARG A 251 -20.47 15.90 -0.06
CA ARG A 251 -20.60 17.28 0.41
C ARG A 251 -20.16 18.31 -0.64
N LYS A 252 -20.26 17.95 -1.93
CA LYS A 252 -19.84 18.80 -3.07
C LYS A 252 -20.44 20.20 -3.02
N GLU A 253 -21.71 20.32 -2.68
CA GLU A 253 -22.40 21.62 -2.60
C GLU A 253 -21.86 22.49 -1.47
N LEU A 254 -21.53 21.89 -0.31
CA LEU A 254 -20.97 22.62 0.83
C LEU A 254 -19.53 23.03 0.58
N LEU A 255 -18.71 22.11 0.07
CA LEU A 255 -17.28 22.33 -0.10
C LEU A 255 -16.95 23.13 -1.37
N GLY A 256 -17.83 23.09 -2.37
CA GLY A 256 -17.54 23.65 -3.69
C GLY A 256 -16.39 22.96 -4.42
N LEU A 257 -16.13 21.70 -4.07
CA LEU A 257 -15.00 20.90 -4.55
C LEU A 257 -15.45 19.67 -5.35
N GLU A 258 -14.57 19.21 -6.23
CA GLU A 258 -14.68 17.91 -6.90
C GLU A 258 -13.29 17.31 -7.14
N CYS A 259 -13.21 16.00 -7.29
CA CYS A 259 -11.98 15.27 -7.67
C CYS A 259 -12.29 14.25 -8.77
N ARG A 260 -11.23 13.69 -9.37
CA ARG A 260 -11.36 12.77 -10.52
C ARG A 260 -11.51 11.29 -10.11
N ILE A 261 -11.53 10.98 -8.83
CA ILE A 261 -11.60 9.59 -8.34
C ILE A 261 -12.83 8.88 -8.90
N ASP A 262 -12.61 7.75 -9.56
CA ASP A 262 -13.64 6.79 -9.95
C ASP A 262 -14.08 6.00 -8.72
N THR A 263 -15.06 6.54 -8.00
CA THR A 263 -15.46 6.02 -6.68
C THR A 263 -15.90 4.55 -6.69
N PRO A 264 -16.50 3.97 -7.76
CA PRO A 264 -16.73 2.53 -7.85
C PRO A 264 -15.47 1.65 -7.78
N GLN A 265 -14.27 2.20 -7.99
CA GLN A 265 -13.01 1.46 -7.84
C GLN A 265 -12.47 1.45 -6.40
N ILE A 266 -13.05 2.26 -5.49
CA ILE A 266 -12.53 2.44 -4.12
C ILE A 266 -12.44 1.11 -3.37
N TYR A 267 -13.53 0.34 -3.33
CA TYR A 267 -13.54 -0.91 -2.56
C TYR A 267 -12.53 -1.93 -3.09
N ALA A 268 -12.45 -2.09 -4.41
CA ALA A 268 -11.48 -3.00 -5.03
C ALA A 268 -10.03 -2.57 -4.73
N THR A 269 -9.75 -1.25 -4.75
CA THR A 269 -8.43 -0.72 -4.42
C THR A 269 -8.07 -0.92 -2.95
N SER A 270 -9.01 -0.64 -2.03
CA SER A 270 -8.83 -0.90 -0.60
C SER A 270 -8.51 -2.37 -0.32
N ARG A 271 -9.24 -3.28 -0.96
CA ARG A 271 -9.03 -4.74 -0.82
C ARG A 271 -7.69 -5.18 -1.37
N LEU A 272 -7.26 -4.64 -2.52
CA LEU A 272 -5.95 -4.94 -3.09
C LEU A 272 -4.83 -4.53 -2.13
N VAL A 273 -4.85 -3.28 -1.63
CA VAL A 273 -3.82 -2.79 -0.70
C VAL A 273 -3.82 -3.60 0.60
N SER A 274 -4.99 -3.89 1.17
CA SER A 274 -5.10 -4.76 2.35
C SER A 274 -4.52 -6.16 2.10
N LYS A 275 -4.71 -6.70 0.91
CA LYS A 275 -4.18 -8.01 0.51
C LYS A 275 -2.66 -8.01 0.41
N VAL A 276 -2.06 -7.04 -0.29
CA VAL A 276 -0.60 -7.02 -0.52
C VAL A 276 0.18 -6.63 0.74
N THR A 277 -0.36 -5.73 1.57
CA THR A 277 0.29 -5.32 2.82
C THR A 277 0.06 -6.31 3.97
N GLY A 278 -1.02 -7.11 3.93
CA GLY A 278 -1.46 -7.94 5.04
C GLY A 278 -2.22 -7.16 6.14
N VAL A 279 -2.27 -5.84 6.06
CA VAL A 279 -2.98 -5.00 7.03
C VAL A 279 -4.47 -5.05 6.76
N ARG A 280 -5.22 -5.62 7.69
CA ARG A 280 -6.68 -5.77 7.56
C ARG A 280 -7.38 -4.44 7.82
N VAL A 281 -8.35 -4.13 6.96
CA VAL A 281 -9.27 -3.02 7.19
C VAL A 281 -10.18 -3.35 8.38
N GLN A 282 -10.31 -2.41 9.31
CA GLN A 282 -11.23 -2.58 10.44
C GLN A 282 -12.68 -2.72 9.94
N PRO A 283 -13.51 -3.60 10.51
CA PRO A 283 -14.89 -3.79 10.06
C PRO A 283 -15.73 -2.50 10.07
N ASN A 284 -15.46 -1.59 10.99
CA ASN A 284 -16.13 -0.30 11.13
C ASN A 284 -15.41 0.87 10.42
N LYS A 285 -14.37 0.60 9.60
CA LYS A 285 -13.70 1.63 8.82
C LYS A 285 -14.71 2.34 7.92
N ALA A 286 -14.67 3.66 7.89
CA ALA A 286 -15.56 4.42 7.02
C ALA A 286 -15.36 4.02 5.55
N VAL A 287 -16.42 4.05 4.77
CA VAL A 287 -16.48 3.79 3.31
C VAL A 287 -16.20 2.34 2.92
N VAL A 288 -15.13 1.71 3.42
CA VAL A 288 -14.61 0.40 2.93
C VAL A 288 -14.70 -0.74 3.94
N GLY A 289 -15.07 -0.46 5.19
CA GLY A 289 -15.26 -1.49 6.22
C GLY A 289 -16.45 -2.39 5.93
N GLU A 290 -16.41 -3.64 6.38
CA GLU A 290 -17.48 -4.62 6.18
C GLU A 290 -18.83 -4.15 6.75
N ASN A 291 -18.80 -3.36 7.82
CA ASN A 291 -19.97 -2.80 8.49
C ASN A 291 -20.41 -1.44 7.95
N ALA A 292 -19.69 -0.85 7.00
CA ALA A 292 -19.98 0.50 6.50
C ALA A 292 -21.40 0.66 5.93
N PHE A 293 -21.98 -0.44 5.45
CA PHE A 293 -23.34 -0.50 4.87
C PHE A 293 -24.22 -1.55 5.58
N ALA A 294 -23.85 -1.99 6.78
CA ALA A 294 -24.60 -2.97 7.54
C ALA A 294 -25.53 -2.29 8.55
N HIS A 295 -26.77 -2.75 8.64
CA HIS A 295 -27.75 -2.24 9.58
C HIS A 295 -28.37 -3.39 10.37
N GLU A 296 -28.12 -3.42 11.68
CA GLU A 296 -28.65 -4.46 12.58
C GLU A 296 -29.90 -4.00 13.33
N ALA A 297 -29.98 -2.71 13.69
CA ALA A 297 -31.11 -2.18 14.46
C ALA A 297 -32.40 -2.16 13.64
N GLY A 298 -33.50 -2.73 14.21
CA GLY A 298 -34.78 -2.82 13.53
C GLY A 298 -35.37 -1.46 13.08
N ILE A 299 -35.12 -0.38 13.84
CA ILE A 299 -35.53 0.99 13.48
C ILE A 299 -34.79 1.43 12.20
N HIS A 300 -33.51 1.14 12.07
CA HIS A 300 -32.71 1.46 10.89
C HIS A 300 -33.18 0.65 9.67
N GLN A 301 -33.38 -0.66 9.86
CA GLN A 301 -33.91 -1.53 8.79
C GLN A 301 -35.27 -1.07 8.27
N HIS A 302 -36.18 -0.67 9.16
CA HIS A 302 -37.47 -0.13 8.78
C HIS A 302 -37.33 1.18 7.99
N GLY A 303 -36.48 2.09 8.42
CA GLY A 303 -36.19 3.34 7.71
C GLY A 303 -35.66 3.09 6.30
N ILE A 304 -34.69 2.20 6.15
CA ILE A 304 -34.05 1.86 4.86
C ILE A 304 -35.04 1.20 3.91
N LEU A 305 -35.92 0.31 4.41
CA LEU A 305 -36.98 -0.30 3.60
C LEU A 305 -37.97 0.74 3.08
N ALA A 306 -38.24 1.80 3.86
CA ALA A 306 -39.08 2.91 3.44
C ALA A 306 -38.38 3.84 2.44
N ASN A 307 -37.14 4.24 2.75
CA ASN A 307 -36.25 5.02 1.87
C ASN A 307 -34.81 4.90 2.35
N ARG A 308 -33.90 4.45 1.48
CA ARG A 308 -32.46 4.31 1.80
C ARG A 308 -31.83 5.61 2.32
N MET A 309 -32.24 6.74 1.81
CA MET A 309 -31.73 8.06 2.23
C MET A 309 -31.99 8.38 3.71
N THR A 310 -32.82 7.61 4.42
CA THR A 310 -33.07 7.83 5.86
C THR A 310 -31.80 7.60 6.71
N TYR A 311 -30.94 6.68 6.28
CA TYR A 311 -29.72 6.29 7.02
C TYR A 311 -28.48 6.14 6.14
N GLU A 312 -28.58 6.27 4.82
CA GLU A 312 -27.46 6.13 3.89
C GLU A 312 -27.17 7.47 3.20
N ILE A 313 -25.97 8.00 3.39
CA ILE A 313 -25.45 9.19 2.68
C ILE A 313 -24.74 8.84 1.37
N MET A 314 -24.47 7.57 1.15
CA MET A 314 -23.87 6.96 -0.04
C MET A 314 -24.38 5.53 -0.15
N THR A 315 -24.38 4.98 -1.37
CA THR A 315 -24.80 3.58 -1.58
C THR A 315 -23.60 2.66 -1.69
N PRO A 316 -23.73 1.37 -1.35
CA PRO A 316 -22.66 0.38 -1.56
C PRO A 316 -22.08 0.42 -2.98
N GLU A 317 -22.96 0.49 -3.98
CA GLU A 317 -22.59 0.51 -5.39
C GLU A 317 -21.77 1.76 -5.76
N SER A 318 -22.00 2.89 -5.07
CA SER A 318 -21.27 4.15 -5.31
C SER A 318 -19.79 4.08 -4.99
N VAL A 319 -19.38 3.08 -4.22
CA VAL A 319 -17.99 2.82 -3.83
C VAL A 319 -17.47 1.47 -4.34
N GLY A 320 -18.28 0.77 -5.15
CA GLY A 320 -17.94 -0.55 -5.69
C GLY A 320 -18.12 -1.70 -4.71
N PHE A 321 -18.80 -1.44 -3.59
CA PHE A 321 -19.19 -2.48 -2.64
C PHE A 321 -20.47 -3.12 -3.16
N LEU A 322 -20.36 -4.31 -3.72
CA LEU A 322 -21.54 -5.01 -4.25
C LEU A 322 -22.38 -5.54 -3.10
N SER A 323 -23.47 -4.82 -2.81
CA SER A 323 -24.43 -5.19 -1.76
C SER A 323 -25.25 -6.44 -2.09
N ASN A 324 -25.25 -6.90 -3.31
CA ASN A 324 -25.85 -8.17 -3.66
C ASN A 324 -25.02 -9.28 -3.04
N ARG A 325 -25.55 -9.82 -1.95
CA ARG A 325 -25.25 -11.17 -1.48
C ARG A 325 -25.66 -12.18 -2.57
N MET A 326 -24.98 -12.17 -3.71
CA MET A 326 -24.90 -13.39 -4.49
C MET A 326 -24.00 -14.32 -3.66
N VAL A 327 -24.66 -15.03 -2.75
CA VAL A 327 -24.03 -16.14 -2.03
C VAL A 327 -23.71 -17.14 -3.11
N LEU A 328 -22.45 -17.17 -3.51
CA LEU A 328 -21.96 -18.19 -4.43
C LEU A 328 -21.95 -19.52 -3.67
N GLY A 329 -22.52 -20.52 -4.29
CA GLY A 329 -22.64 -21.86 -3.71
C GLY A 329 -22.65 -22.94 -4.79
N LYS A 330 -22.99 -24.15 -4.40
CA LYS A 330 -22.99 -25.34 -5.26
C LYS A 330 -23.70 -25.14 -6.61
N HIS A 331 -24.76 -24.34 -6.66
CA HIS A 331 -25.58 -24.10 -7.84
C HIS A 331 -25.15 -22.88 -8.67
N SER A 332 -24.14 -22.10 -8.21
CA SER A 332 -23.67 -20.94 -8.95
C SER A 332 -22.97 -21.33 -10.25
N GLY A 333 -23.33 -20.64 -11.33
CA GLY A 333 -22.71 -20.84 -12.65
C GLY A 333 -21.34 -20.14 -12.77
N ARG A 334 -20.57 -20.53 -13.80
CA ARG A 334 -19.25 -19.94 -14.11
C ARG A 334 -19.32 -18.43 -14.29
N HIS A 335 -20.31 -17.92 -15.01
CA HIS A 335 -20.47 -16.49 -15.27
C HIS A 335 -20.62 -15.68 -13.96
N ALA A 336 -21.43 -16.18 -13.02
CA ALA A 336 -21.59 -15.53 -11.71
C ALA A 336 -20.28 -15.54 -10.89
N PHE A 337 -19.46 -16.58 -11.04
CA PHE A 337 -18.14 -16.65 -10.42
C PHE A 337 -17.14 -15.65 -11.07
N GLU A 338 -17.13 -15.55 -12.40
CA GLU A 338 -16.31 -14.56 -13.14
C GLU A 338 -16.69 -13.11 -12.79
N GLU A 339 -18.00 -12.80 -12.73
CA GLU A 339 -18.45 -11.49 -12.29
C GLU A 339 -18.04 -11.21 -10.85
N ARG A 340 -18.06 -12.22 -9.99
CA ARG A 340 -17.61 -12.05 -8.61
C ARG A 340 -16.12 -11.80 -8.52
N LEU A 341 -15.29 -12.49 -9.32
CA LEU A 341 -13.86 -12.22 -9.44
C LEU A 341 -13.61 -10.76 -9.85
N LYS A 342 -14.30 -10.28 -10.90
CA LYS A 342 -14.20 -8.87 -11.34
C LYS A 342 -14.56 -7.90 -10.21
N SER A 343 -15.61 -8.19 -9.48
CA SER A 343 -16.06 -7.35 -8.38
C SER A 343 -15.07 -7.31 -7.19
N LEU A 344 -14.25 -8.35 -7.04
CA LEU A 344 -13.19 -8.44 -6.04
C LEU A 344 -11.86 -7.85 -6.54
N GLY A 345 -11.84 -7.23 -7.73
CA GLY A 345 -10.67 -6.57 -8.30
C GLY A 345 -9.71 -7.51 -9.05
N PHE A 346 -10.14 -8.72 -9.38
CA PHE A 346 -9.36 -9.64 -10.19
C PHE A 346 -9.76 -9.52 -11.67
N GLU A 347 -8.78 -9.65 -12.57
CA GLU A 347 -9.01 -9.73 -14.01
C GLU A 347 -9.11 -11.20 -14.44
N PRO A 348 -10.31 -11.75 -14.74
CA PRO A 348 -10.47 -13.16 -15.10
C PRO A 348 -9.63 -13.57 -16.29
N GLU A 349 -9.38 -12.65 -17.21
CA GLU A 349 -8.58 -12.88 -18.43
C GLU A 349 -7.11 -13.20 -18.10
N THR A 350 -6.63 -12.80 -16.93
CA THR A 350 -5.26 -13.07 -16.45
C THR A 350 -5.17 -14.35 -15.60
N LEU A 351 -6.33 -14.93 -15.25
CA LEU A 351 -6.44 -16.08 -14.35
C LEU A 351 -6.80 -17.36 -15.12
N GLN A 352 -6.43 -18.51 -14.55
CA GLN A 352 -6.90 -19.80 -15.02
C GLN A 352 -8.31 -20.09 -14.47
N VAL A 353 -9.31 -19.38 -15.00
CA VAL A 353 -10.67 -19.36 -14.45
C VAL A 353 -11.31 -20.75 -14.40
N ASP A 354 -11.01 -21.65 -15.35
CA ASP A 354 -11.55 -23.01 -15.34
C ASP A 354 -11.04 -23.85 -14.16
N GLU A 355 -9.78 -23.74 -13.84
CA GLU A 355 -9.18 -24.38 -12.67
C GLU A 355 -9.73 -23.78 -11.37
N LEU A 356 -9.77 -22.44 -11.30
CA LEU A 356 -10.35 -21.72 -10.16
C LEU A 356 -11.80 -22.09 -9.93
N PHE A 357 -12.59 -22.17 -10.97
CA PHE A 357 -13.99 -22.56 -10.89
C PHE A 357 -14.15 -24.01 -10.44
N GLY A 358 -13.28 -24.93 -10.89
CA GLY A 358 -13.22 -26.31 -10.38
C GLY A 358 -12.94 -26.36 -8.88
N ARG A 359 -11.97 -25.60 -8.40
CA ARG A 359 -11.62 -25.47 -6.96
C ARG A 359 -12.75 -24.82 -6.16
N PHE A 360 -13.39 -23.79 -6.71
CA PHE A 360 -14.58 -23.17 -6.12
C PHE A 360 -15.72 -24.18 -5.95
N LYS A 361 -16.00 -25.03 -6.96
CA LYS A 361 -17.02 -26.07 -6.86
C LYS A 361 -16.70 -27.10 -5.79
N ALA A 362 -15.44 -27.55 -5.73
CA ALA A 362 -14.99 -28.48 -4.69
C ALA A 362 -15.11 -27.88 -3.27
N LEU A 363 -14.88 -26.57 -3.13
CA LEU A 363 -15.09 -25.87 -1.87
C LEU A 363 -16.59 -25.74 -1.55
N ALA A 364 -17.42 -25.38 -2.53
CA ALA A 364 -18.86 -25.25 -2.38
C ALA A 364 -19.57 -26.58 -2.07
N ASP A 365 -18.97 -27.70 -2.42
CA ASP A 365 -19.46 -29.03 -2.01
C ASP A 365 -19.18 -29.34 -0.53
N LYS A 366 -18.12 -28.74 0.04
CA LYS A 366 -17.73 -28.91 1.45
C LYS A 366 -18.33 -27.84 2.36
N LYS A 367 -18.65 -26.67 1.82
CA LYS A 367 -19.10 -25.48 2.55
C LYS A 367 -20.51 -25.08 2.12
N LYS A 368 -21.39 -24.83 3.08
CA LYS A 368 -22.79 -24.45 2.83
C LYS A 368 -22.91 -23.09 2.08
N THR A 369 -21.97 -22.17 2.33
CA THR A 369 -21.87 -20.87 1.68
C THR A 369 -20.40 -20.54 1.41
N VAL A 370 -20.07 -20.09 0.20
CA VAL A 370 -18.73 -19.61 -0.16
C VAL A 370 -18.77 -18.09 -0.20
N GLY A 371 -18.03 -17.43 0.68
CA GLY A 371 -17.94 -15.98 0.78
C GLY A 371 -16.83 -15.41 -0.08
N ASP A 372 -16.74 -14.07 -0.09
CA ASP A 372 -15.70 -13.34 -0.85
C ASP A 372 -14.30 -13.72 -0.44
N ARG A 373 -14.06 -13.85 0.86
CA ARG A 373 -12.77 -14.27 1.40
C ARG A 373 -12.36 -15.66 0.93
N ASP A 374 -13.31 -16.56 0.74
CA ASP A 374 -13.04 -17.89 0.19
C ASP A 374 -12.59 -17.81 -1.26
N ILE A 375 -13.23 -16.92 -2.04
CA ILE A 375 -12.90 -16.71 -3.46
C ILE A 375 -11.53 -16.04 -3.59
N GLU A 376 -11.27 -15.00 -2.79
CA GLU A 376 -9.95 -14.34 -2.72
C GLU A 376 -8.86 -15.36 -2.37
N ALA A 377 -9.14 -16.22 -1.40
CA ALA A 377 -8.24 -17.30 -1.00
C ALA A 377 -7.96 -18.31 -2.14
N LEU A 378 -8.99 -18.67 -2.90
CA LEU A 378 -8.83 -19.53 -4.08
C LEU A 378 -7.96 -18.87 -5.15
N VAL A 379 -8.13 -17.57 -5.40
CA VAL A 379 -7.32 -16.82 -6.38
C VAL A 379 -5.88 -16.69 -5.92
N VAL A 380 -5.66 -16.31 -4.65
CA VAL A 380 -4.31 -16.21 -4.07
C VAL A 380 -3.55 -17.52 -4.16
N GLY A 381 -4.23 -18.64 -3.89
CA GLY A 381 -3.65 -19.97 -4.08
C GLY A 381 -3.52 -20.45 -5.53
N SER A 382 -3.89 -19.63 -6.53
CA SER A 382 -3.89 -19.97 -7.96
C SER A 382 -3.19 -18.93 -8.83
N VAL A 383 -2.93 -17.71 -8.34
CA VAL A 383 -2.00 -16.79 -9.01
C VAL A 383 -0.72 -17.58 -9.16
N LYS A 384 -0.26 -17.77 -10.40
CA LYS A 384 0.98 -18.49 -10.71
C LYS A 384 2.01 -18.05 -9.70
N SER A 385 2.23 -18.91 -8.72
CA SER A 385 3.33 -18.77 -7.79
C SER A 385 4.56 -18.44 -8.62
N LEU A 386 5.37 -17.53 -8.15
CA LEU A 386 6.78 -17.47 -8.52
C LEU A 386 7.25 -18.90 -8.75
N PRO A 387 8.11 -19.19 -9.73
CA PRO A 387 8.49 -20.56 -10.04
C PRO A 387 8.76 -21.30 -8.73
N GLU A 388 7.96 -22.32 -8.42
CA GLU A 388 8.08 -23.06 -7.16
C GLU A 388 9.43 -23.76 -7.15
N THR A 389 10.37 -23.17 -6.42
CA THR A 389 11.66 -23.84 -6.17
C THR A 389 11.44 -25.05 -5.26
N TYR A 390 10.55 -24.90 -4.27
CA TYR A 390 10.14 -25.96 -3.34
C TYR A 390 8.62 -26.06 -3.27
N SER A 391 8.10 -27.29 -3.24
CA SER A 391 6.69 -27.60 -2.96
C SER A 391 6.58 -28.63 -1.85
N LEU A 392 5.52 -28.54 -1.04
CA LEU A 392 5.24 -29.50 0.02
C LEU A 392 4.79 -30.83 -0.56
N ASP A 393 5.48 -31.93 -0.20
CA ASP A 393 5.06 -33.30 -0.58
C ASP A 393 4.31 -33.98 0.57
N ARG A 394 4.90 -33.97 1.78
CA ARG A 394 4.27 -34.53 2.98
C ARG A 394 4.84 -33.90 4.26
N TRP A 395 4.06 -33.96 5.30
CA TRP A 395 4.48 -33.55 6.64
C TRP A 395 3.84 -34.43 7.72
N VAL A 396 4.51 -34.57 8.86
CA VAL A 396 4.01 -35.27 10.04
C VAL A 396 4.49 -34.48 11.26
N VAL A 397 3.56 -34.14 12.15
CA VAL A 397 3.86 -33.46 13.42
C VAL A 397 3.42 -34.33 14.59
N ASN A 398 4.31 -34.48 15.56
CA ASN A 398 4.00 -35.03 16.88
C ASN A 398 4.19 -33.91 17.92
N SER A 399 3.14 -33.57 18.63
CA SER A 399 3.16 -32.51 19.64
C SER A 399 2.20 -32.84 20.78
N GLY A 400 2.55 -32.47 22.00
CA GLY A 400 1.72 -32.67 23.17
C GLY A 400 2.35 -32.06 24.40
N SER A 401 1.60 -31.93 25.50
CA SER A 401 2.04 -31.27 26.73
C SER A 401 3.19 -32.01 27.47
N SER A 402 3.43 -33.27 27.15
CA SER A 402 4.46 -34.11 27.74
C SER A 402 5.56 -34.56 26.75
N LEU A 403 5.51 -34.07 25.52
CA LEU A 403 6.44 -34.44 24.45
C LEU A 403 7.03 -33.18 23.81
N SER A 404 8.32 -33.21 23.49
CA SER A 404 8.91 -32.19 22.62
C SER A 404 8.25 -32.26 21.25
N SER A 405 7.87 -31.12 20.70
CA SER A 405 7.29 -31.07 19.36
C SER A 405 8.32 -31.49 18.33
N THR A 406 7.95 -32.45 17.47
CA THR A 406 8.78 -32.89 16.35
C THR A 406 8.02 -32.76 15.05
N CYS A 407 8.69 -32.36 13.99
CA CYS A 407 8.11 -32.30 12.65
C CYS A 407 9.02 -33.01 11.65
N THR A 408 8.43 -33.92 10.86
CA THR A 408 9.07 -34.49 9.66
C THR A 408 8.45 -33.78 8.46
N ILE A 409 9.29 -33.19 7.61
CA ILE A 409 8.85 -32.51 6.38
C ILE A 409 9.60 -33.09 5.20
N ARG A 410 8.85 -33.38 4.11
CA ARG A 410 9.41 -33.69 2.81
C ARG A 410 8.99 -32.65 1.80
N LEU A 411 9.98 -31.99 1.19
CA LEU A 411 9.79 -31.04 0.10
C LEU A 411 10.25 -31.65 -1.21
N LYS A 412 9.55 -31.30 -2.28
CA LYS A 412 9.96 -31.57 -3.65
C LYS A 412 10.62 -30.29 -4.21
N HIS A 413 11.86 -30.42 -4.66
CA HIS A 413 12.56 -29.33 -5.34
C HIS A 413 12.22 -29.31 -6.84
N LYS A 414 12.35 -28.18 -7.52
CA LYS A 414 12.02 -27.97 -8.95
C LYS A 414 12.74 -28.91 -9.92
N ASP A 415 13.87 -29.47 -9.51
CA ASP A 415 14.61 -30.48 -10.28
C ASP A 415 14.02 -31.91 -10.20
N GLY A 416 12.94 -32.07 -9.42
CA GLY A 416 12.24 -33.34 -9.20
C GLY A 416 12.74 -34.13 -8.00
N ASN A 417 13.82 -33.70 -7.33
CA ASN A 417 14.37 -34.38 -6.15
C ASN A 417 13.51 -34.12 -4.91
N PHE A 418 13.50 -35.09 -4.00
CA PHE A 418 12.83 -34.98 -2.71
C PHE A 418 13.87 -34.82 -1.61
N HIS A 419 13.62 -33.88 -0.70
CA HIS A 419 14.43 -33.62 0.48
C HIS A 419 13.55 -33.80 1.72
N GLU A 420 14.01 -34.59 2.68
CA GLU A 420 13.26 -34.93 3.89
C GLU A 420 14.13 -34.69 5.11
N GLU A 421 13.59 -33.94 6.06
CA GLU A 421 14.25 -33.60 7.33
C GLU A 421 13.30 -33.71 8.52
N VAL A 422 13.92 -33.94 9.69
CA VAL A 422 13.24 -34.01 10.97
C VAL A 422 13.84 -32.95 11.91
N ALA A 423 12.98 -32.19 12.57
CA ALA A 423 13.43 -31.25 13.59
C ALA A 423 12.58 -31.31 14.86
N VAL A 424 13.20 -30.89 15.94
CA VAL A 424 12.56 -30.62 17.24
C VAL A 424 12.41 -29.12 17.36
N GLY A 425 11.31 -28.66 17.95
CA GLY A 425 11.05 -27.24 18.21
C GLY A 425 10.25 -27.00 19.48
N ASP A 426 10.14 -25.74 19.89
CA ASP A 426 9.35 -25.32 21.06
C ASP A 426 7.83 -25.49 20.86
N GLY A 427 7.43 -25.72 19.60
CA GLY A 427 6.06 -26.02 19.21
C GLY A 427 6.01 -26.61 17.81
N PRO A 428 4.83 -27.09 17.35
CA PRO A 428 4.68 -27.79 16.07
C PRO A 428 5.11 -26.93 14.86
N ILE A 429 4.80 -25.65 14.88
CA ILE A 429 5.15 -24.73 13.79
C ILE A 429 6.65 -24.43 13.79
N ASN A 430 7.24 -24.20 14.98
CA ASN A 430 8.68 -23.98 15.10
C ASN A 430 9.48 -25.20 14.65
N ALA A 431 9.05 -26.42 15.02
CA ALA A 431 9.66 -27.65 14.54
C ALA A 431 9.58 -27.76 13.00
N ALA A 432 8.44 -27.37 12.40
CA ALA A 432 8.26 -27.40 10.96
C ALA A 432 9.22 -26.41 10.24
N PHE A 433 9.29 -25.17 10.70
CA PHE A 433 10.16 -24.15 10.10
C PHE A 433 11.63 -24.52 10.25
N THR A 434 12.02 -25.06 11.40
CA THR A 434 13.39 -25.57 11.63
C THR A 434 13.74 -26.71 10.67
N ALA A 435 12.81 -27.64 10.41
CA ALA A 435 13.03 -28.72 9.44
C ALA A 435 13.19 -28.17 8.01
N ILE A 436 12.39 -27.19 7.63
CA ILE A 436 12.47 -26.53 6.33
C ILE A 436 13.82 -25.80 6.18
N ASN A 437 14.25 -25.03 7.19
CA ASN A 437 15.55 -24.34 7.17
C ASN A 437 16.73 -25.31 6.95
N ARG A 438 16.66 -26.52 7.54
CA ARG A 438 17.66 -27.57 7.30
C ARG A 438 17.65 -28.07 5.87
N ILE A 439 16.45 -28.25 5.26
CA ILE A 439 16.32 -28.68 3.86
C ILE A 439 16.94 -27.65 2.91
N ILE A 440 16.66 -26.36 3.13
CA ILE A 440 17.16 -25.29 2.26
C ILE A 440 18.60 -24.88 2.55
N GLY A 441 19.16 -25.33 3.70
CA GLY A 441 20.54 -25.01 4.09
C GLY A 441 20.77 -23.55 4.44
N LYS A 442 19.72 -22.83 4.86
CA LYS A 442 19.75 -21.41 5.25
C LYS A 442 19.09 -21.23 6.62
N ASP A 443 19.65 -20.36 7.44
CA ASP A 443 19.07 -19.97 8.71
C ASP A 443 18.33 -18.64 8.49
N LEU A 444 17.00 -18.71 8.43
CA LEU A 444 16.13 -17.59 8.13
C LEU A 444 15.55 -17.05 9.44
N ASP A 445 15.60 -15.74 9.61
CA ASP A 445 14.91 -15.06 10.71
C ASP A 445 13.41 -14.98 10.41
N LEU A 446 12.60 -15.26 11.43
CA LEU A 446 11.14 -15.11 11.38
C LEU A 446 10.75 -13.76 11.96
N ASP A 447 10.53 -12.76 11.12
CA ASP A 447 10.20 -11.40 11.55
C ASP A 447 8.74 -11.25 12.02
N SER A 448 7.81 -11.94 11.35
CA SER A 448 6.42 -12.00 11.80
C SER A 448 5.73 -13.29 11.38
N PHE A 449 4.78 -13.71 12.21
CA PHE A 449 3.92 -14.85 11.96
C PHE A 449 2.51 -14.54 12.48
N GLU A 450 1.52 -14.61 11.60
CA GLU A 450 0.13 -14.35 11.93
C GLU A 450 -0.75 -15.49 11.47
N LEU A 451 -1.68 -15.90 12.35
CA LEU A 451 -2.72 -16.87 12.03
C LEU A 451 -4.08 -16.17 12.11
N GLY A 452 -4.91 -16.38 11.12
CA GLY A 452 -6.27 -15.87 11.08
C GLY A 452 -7.23 -16.90 10.52
N ALA A 453 -8.49 -16.85 10.95
CA ALA A 453 -9.56 -17.57 10.27
C ALA A 453 -10.03 -16.71 9.10
N VAL A 454 -10.03 -17.27 7.90
CA VAL A 454 -10.58 -16.61 6.70
C VAL A 454 -12.09 -16.61 6.75
N THR A 455 -12.66 -17.61 7.40
CA THR A 455 -14.13 -17.83 7.47
C THR A 455 -14.53 -18.26 8.87
N GLY A 456 -15.80 -18.06 9.25
CA GLY A 456 -16.35 -18.55 10.52
C GLY A 456 -16.90 -19.97 10.41
N GLY A 457 -16.97 -20.68 11.55
CA GLY A 457 -17.55 -22.04 11.67
C GLY A 457 -16.49 -23.12 11.92
N GLU A 458 -16.95 -24.35 12.15
CA GLU A 458 -16.08 -25.51 12.43
C GLU A 458 -15.19 -25.87 11.23
N ASP A 459 -15.58 -25.48 10.01
CA ASP A 459 -14.88 -25.74 8.75
C ASP A 459 -14.03 -24.54 8.28
N ALA A 460 -13.73 -23.60 9.19
CA ALA A 460 -12.99 -22.38 8.86
C ALA A 460 -11.62 -22.70 8.24
N GLN A 461 -11.33 -22.09 7.10
CA GLN A 461 -9.97 -22.10 6.56
C GLN A 461 -9.08 -21.20 7.41
N GLY A 462 -7.97 -21.75 7.88
CA GLY A 462 -6.88 -21.00 8.48
C GLY A 462 -6.02 -20.34 7.40
N GLU A 463 -5.77 -19.06 7.54
CA GLU A 463 -4.76 -18.33 6.77
C GLU A 463 -3.55 -18.10 7.66
N ALA A 464 -2.38 -18.45 7.17
CA ALA A 464 -1.12 -18.06 7.77
C ALA A 464 -0.42 -17.03 6.89
N THR A 465 0.13 -16.00 7.51
CA THR A 465 1.04 -15.04 6.88
C THR A 465 2.36 -15.09 7.60
N VAL A 466 3.43 -15.22 6.83
CA VAL A 466 4.81 -15.31 7.33
C VAL A 466 5.64 -14.23 6.68
N LYS A 467 6.49 -13.58 7.47
CA LYS A 467 7.56 -12.71 6.99
C LYS A 467 8.89 -13.28 7.47
N ILE A 468 9.77 -13.57 6.53
CA ILE A 468 11.12 -14.06 6.80
C ILE A 468 12.14 -13.02 6.36
N SER A 469 13.34 -13.06 6.95
CA SER A 469 14.48 -12.25 6.50
C SER A 469 15.78 -13.05 6.43
N LEU A 470 16.65 -12.60 5.53
CA LEU A 470 18.04 -13.08 5.37
C LEU A 470 18.90 -11.87 5.00
N ASP A 471 19.97 -11.64 5.74
CA ASP A 471 20.90 -10.51 5.52
C ASP A 471 20.20 -9.13 5.43
N GLY A 472 19.11 -8.95 6.19
CA GLY A 472 18.35 -7.70 6.26
C GLY A 472 17.35 -7.49 5.10
N ILE A 473 17.23 -8.42 4.16
CA ILE A 473 16.21 -8.42 3.10
C ILE A 473 15.02 -9.27 3.56
N GLN A 474 13.81 -8.80 3.31
CA GLN A 474 12.58 -9.44 3.80
C GLN A 474 11.72 -10.00 2.66
N TRP A 475 11.06 -11.13 2.92
CA TRP A 475 10.10 -11.77 2.01
C TRP A 475 8.84 -12.22 2.74
N ASN A 476 7.70 -12.04 2.10
CA ASN A 476 6.40 -12.42 2.63
C ASN A 476 5.91 -13.71 1.96
N GLY A 477 5.19 -14.52 2.73
CA GLY A 477 4.51 -15.69 2.20
C GLY A 477 3.16 -15.90 2.88
N ARG A 478 2.22 -16.49 2.14
CA ARG A 478 0.88 -16.81 2.63
C ARG A 478 0.56 -18.28 2.32
N GLY A 479 -0.17 -18.89 3.24
CA GLY A 479 -0.65 -20.25 3.11
C GLY A 479 -2.08 -20.39 3.63
N LEU A 480 -2.84 -21.26 3.00
CA LEU A 480 -4.23 -21.52 3.29
C LEU A 480 -4.47 -23.01 3.42
N SER A 481 -5.06 -23.43 4.53
CA SER A 481 -5.53 -24.80 4.76
C SER A 481 -6.60 -24.83 5.83
N THR A 482 -7.40 -25.89 5.88
CA THR A 482 -8.26 -26.18 7.04
C THR A 482 -7.43 -26.61 8.26
N ASP A 483 -6.17 -27.01 8.06
CA ASP A 483 -5.19 -27.26 9.12
C ASP A 483 -4.25 -26.07 9.27
N VAL A 484 -4.20 -25.46 10.44
CA VAL A 484 -3.39 -24.27 10.72
C VAL A 484 -1.88 -24.54 10.63
N ILE A 485 -1.45 -25.79 10.90
CA ILE A 485 -0.04 -26.18 10.78
C ILE A 485 0.32 -26.27 9.29
N GLU A 486 -0.54 -26.88 8.48
CA GLU A 486 -0.34 -26.94 7.04
C GLU A 486 -0.36 -25.54 6.41
N ALA A 487 -1.32 -24.69 6.81
CA ALA A 487 -1.35 -23.28 6.37
C ALA A 487 -0.04 -22.56 6.67
N SER A 488 0.52 -22.76 7.87
CA SER A 488 1.79 -22.17 8.29
C SER A 488 2.98 -22.67 7.47
N ILE A 489 3.04 -23.98 7.21
CA ILE A 489 4.07 -24.61 6.38
C ILE A 489 4.01 -24.05 4.95
N LEU A 490 2.82 -23.97 4.37
CA LEU A 490 2.62 -23.44 3.02
C LEU A 490 3.02 -21.95 2.93
N ALA A 491 2.70 -21.14 3.95
CA ALA A 491 3.12 -19.75 4.03
C ALA A 491 4.65 -19.61 4.05
N TYR A 492 5.32 -20.42 4.84
CA TYR A 492 6.77 -20.42 4.96
C TYR A 492 7.46 -20.81 3.65
N ILE A 493 6.96 -21.86 2.99
CA ILE A 493 7.46 -22.29 1.67
C ILE A 493 7.24 -21.20 0.61
N ALA A 494 6.10 -20.50 0.64
CA ALA A 494 5.82 -19.42 -0.29
C ALA A 494 6.81 -18.24 -0.12
N ALA A 495 7.15 -17.88 1.12
CA ALA A 495 8.17 -16.85 1.41
C ALA A 495 9.55 -17.28 0.89
N ILE A 496 9.93 -18.54 1.10
CA ILE A 496 11.19 -19.10 0.59
C ILE A 496 11.23 -19.10 -0.94
N ASN A 497 10.15 -19.47 -1.61
CA ASN A 497 10.08 -19.43 -3.07
C ASN A 497 10.25 -18.00 -3.62
N SER A 498 9.69 -17.01 -2.94
CA SER A 498 9.88 -15.59 -3.25
C SER A 498 11.35 -15.19 -3.12
N MET A 499 12.00 -15.59 -2.02
CA MET A 499 13.42 -15.36 -1.78
C MET A 499 14.30 -16.00 -2.87
N GLU A 500 14.10 -17.29 -3.16
CA GLU A 500 14.91 -18.03 -4.15
C GLU A 500 14.78 -17.44 -5.55
N TRP A 501 13.59 -16.98 -5.92
CA TRP A 501 13.36 -16.33 -7.20
C TRP A 501 14.12 -14.99 -7.30
N GLU A 502 14.05 -14.15 -6.27
CA GLU A 502 14.71 -12.85 -6.25
C GLU A 502 16.24 -13.01 -6.27
N LEU A 503 16.78 -13.90 -5.43
CA LEU A 503 18.21 -14.20 -5.42
C LEU A 503 18.71 -14.74 -6.76
N SER A 504 17.89 -15.54 -7.46
CA SER A 504 18.23 -16.05 -8.79
C SER A 504 18.19 -14.98 -9.88
N ALA A 505 17.34 -13.97 -9.75
CA ALA A 505 17.23 -12.85 -10.69
C ALA A 505 18.37 -11.83 -10.57
N VAL A 506 18.94 -11.67 -9.36
CA VAL A 506 20.05 -10.73 -9.07
C VAL A 506 21.40 -11.30 -9.49
N ALA A 507 21.59 -12.62 -9.42
CA ALA A 507 22.86 -13.28 -9.74
C ALA A 507 23.39 -13.04 -11.17
N PRO A 508 22.59 -12.95 -12.24
CA PRO A 508 23.07 -12.67 -13.59
C PRO A 508 23.58 -11.24 -13.80
N GLN A 509 23.06 -10.26 -13.03
CA GLN A 509 23.45 -8.85 -13.17
C GLN A 509 24.79 -8.56 -12.49
N ALA A 510 25.09 -9.25 -11.38
CA ALA A 510 26.38 -9.13 -10.70
C ALA A 510 27.53 -9.72 -11.53
N ARG A 511 27.30 -10.84 -12.25
CA ARG A 511 28.31 -11.43 -13.14
C ARG A 511 28.63 -10.54 -14.35
N LYS A 512 27.65 -9.90 -14.97
CA LYS A 512 27.87 -8.97 -16.08
C LYS A 512 28.61 -7.69 -15.67
N ARG A 513 28.53 -7.27 -14.39
CA ARG A 513 29.32 -6.15 -13.86
C ARG A 513 30.78 -6.54 -13.58
N ALA A 514 31.04 -7.75 -13.12
CA ALA A 514 32.39 -8.25 -12.88
C ALA A 514 33.16 -8.45 -14.21
N GLU A 515 32.52 -8.98 -15.24
CA GLU A 515 33.14 -9.17 -16.57
C GLU A 515 33.45 -7.86 -17.32
N ASN A 516 32.77 -6.76 -16.97
CA ASN A 516 33.03 -5.44 -17.57
C ASN A 516 34.08 -4.61 -16.81
N VAL A 517 34.61 -5.08 -15.67
CA VAL A 517 35.63 -4.39 -14.88
C VAL A 517 37.04 -4.96 -15.19
N ASP A 518 37.11 -6.21 -15.66
CA ASP A 518 38.40 -6.85 -16.04
C ASP A 518 38.77 -6.64 -17.52
N GLY A 519 38.09 -5.78 -18.23
CA GLY A 519 38.27 -5.50 -19.66
C GLY A 519 38.70 -4.06 -19.99
N VAL A 520 39.36 -3.32 -19.06
CA VAL A 520 39.98 -2.02 -19.37
C VAL A 520 41.41 -2.02 -18.89
#